data_3c0a58b2a013b8826f37d9c491eb4cbd
#
_entry.id   3c0a58b2a013b8826f37d9c491eb4cbd
#
_cell.length_a   1.000
_cell.length_b   1.000
_cell.length_c   1.000
_cell.angle_alpha   90.00
_cell.angle_beta   90.00
_cell.angle_gamma   90.00
#
_symmetry.space_group_name_H-M   'P 1'
#
loop_
_entity.id
_entity.type
_entity.pdbx_description
1 polymer ?
#
loop_
_entity_poly.entity_id
_entity_poly.type
_entity_poly.pdbx_seq_one_letter_code
_entity_poly.pdbx_strand_id
1 'polypeptide(L)'
;VTPDNDMLILDCYHGRLQVPEQEKMIDLYWNKWDCSFQAIEDKQSGIGIIQKKKNEGRPILELKAKGDKIERATASILFYANMKVYHLKGAEWLGNLETQLLEFPNGKHDDVVDTVSYAGMVIENKNSIVSGV
;
A
#
# COMPACT_ATOMS: atom_id res chain seq x y z
N VAL A 1 4.87 -3.52 9.36
CA VAL A 1 6.20 -2.93 9.64
C VAL A 1 6.82 -3.68 10.81
N THR A 2 8.07 -4.04 10.71
CA THR A 2 8.82 -4.68 11.78
C THR A 2 9.23 -3.66 12.86
N PRO A 3 9.67 -4.12 14.06
CA PRO A 3 10.21 -3.21 15.07
C PRO A 3 11.41 -2.37 14.58
N ASP A 4 12.15 -2.87 13.59
CA ASP A 4 13.29 -2.16 12.97
C ASP A 4 12.88 -1.25 11.82
N ASN A 5 11.57 -1.03 11.63
CA ASN A 5 10.98 -0.25 10.55
C ASN A 5 11.20 -0.84 9.14
N ASP A 6 11.38 -2.14 9.04
CA ASP A 6 11.41 -2.81 7.75
C ASP A 6 9.98 -3.04 7.23
N MET A 7 9.81 -3.01 5.92
CA MET A 7 8.54 -3.30 5.27
C MET A 7 8.34 -4.80 5.14
N LEU A 8 7.21 -5.30 5.64
CA LEU A 8 6.83 -6.70 5.51
C LEU A 8 5.53 -6.79 4.73
N ILE A 9 5.58 -7.37 3.53
CA ILE A 9 4.40 -7.56 2.68
C ILE A 9 3.77 -8.90 3.05
N LEU A 10 2.62 -8.83 3.73
CA LEU A 10 1.92 -9.99 4.25
C LEU A 10 0.87 -10.54 3.29
N ASP A 11 0.30 -9.68 2.47
CA ASP A 11 -0.79 -10.04 1.57
C ASP A 11 -0.85 -9.04 0.42
N CYS A 12 -1.37 -9.49 -0.71
CA CYS A 12 -1.54 -8.65 -1.89
C CYS A 12 -2.70 -9.18 -2.73
N TYR A 13 -3.64 -8.34 -3.04
CA TYR A 13 -4.72 -8.63 -3.98
C TYR A 13 -4.63 -7.65 -5.16
N HIS A 14 -4.74 -8.18 -6.37
CA HIS A 14 -4.83 -7.40 -7.59
C HIS A 14 -5.95 -7.96 -8.47
N GLY A 15 -6.91 -7.10 -8.82
CA GLY A 15 -8.03 -7.49 -9.66
C GLY A 15 -8.98 -6.33 -9.91
N ARG A 16 -9.91 -6.54 -10.84
CA ARG A 16 -10.96 -5.57 -11.14
C ARG A 16 -12.21 -5.93 -10.35
N LEU A 17 -12.59 -5.04 -9.44
CA LEU A 17 -13.78 -5.20 -8.61
C LEU A 17 -14.74 -4.04 -8.80
N GLN A 18 -16.03 -4.34 -8.75
CA GLN A 18 -17.07 -3.31 -8.62
C GLN A 18 -16.99 -2.67 -7.21
N VAL A 19 -17.53 -1.47 -7.05
CA VAL A 19 -17.44 -0.72 -5.78
C VAL A 19 -17.91 -1.54 -4.57
N PRO A 20 -19.06 -2.25 -4.59
CA PRO A 20 -19.46 -3.06 -3.44
C PRO A 20 -18.47 -4.17 -3.09
N GLU A 21 -17.82 -4.75 -4.08
CA GLU A 21 -16.81 -5.79 -3.90
C GLU A 21 -15.50 -5.21 -3.36
N GLN A 22 -15.14 -4.00 -3.79
CA GLN A 22 -14.00 -3.26 -3.24
C GLN A 22 -14.19 -3.00 -1.73
N GLU A 23 -15.38 -2.56 -1.33
CA GLU A 23 -15.70 -2.35 0.08
C GLU A 23 -15.59 -3.64 0.89
N LYS A 24 -16.09 -4.75 0.36
CA LYS A 24 -15.98 -6.07 1.02
C LYS A 24 -14.52 -6.49 1.22
N MET A 25 -13.66 -6.25 0.24
CA MET A 25 -12.23 -6.56 0.36
C MET A 25 -11.55 -5.68 1.40
N ILE A 26 -11.87 -4.40 1.46
CA ILE A 26 -11.36 -3.47 2.46
C ILE A 26 -11.75 -3.94 3.87
N ASP A 27 -13.00 -4.34 4.06
CA ASP A 27 -13.49 -4.87 5.34
C ASP A 27 -12.87 -6.22 5.68
N LEU A 28 -12.71 -7.09 4.69
CA LEU A 28 -12.05 -8.39 4.87
C LEU A 28 -10.61 -8.21 5.38
N TYR A 29 -9.82 -7.34 4.77
CA TYR A 29 -8.45 -7.10 5.19
C TYR A 29 -8.35 -6.37 6.51
N TRP A 30 -9.27 -5.47 6.80
CA TRP A 30 -9.37 -4.84 8.12
C TRP A 30 -9.48 -5.87 9.23
N ASN A 31 -10.39 -6.82 9.07
CA ASN A 31 -10.63 -7.86 10.07
C ASN A 31 -9.55 -8.94 10.09
N LYS A 32 -9.08 -9.36 8.91
CA LYS A 32 -8.08 -10.43 8.78
C LYS A 32 -6.76 -10.08 9.46
N TRP A 33 -6.32 -8.83 9.32
CA TRP A 33 -4.99 -8.39 9.73
C TRP A 33 -5.01 -7.52 10.99
N ASP A 34 -6.17 -7.32 11.60
CA ASP A 34 -6.33 -6.46 12.79
C ASP A 34 -5.60 -5.12 12.61
N CYS A 35 -5.95 -4.42 11.55
CA CYS A 35 -5.22 -3.24 11.11
C CYS A 35 -5.33 -2.08 12.10
N SER A 36 -4.24 -1.37 12.35
CA SER A 36 -4.24 -0.13 13.13
C SER A 36 -4.89 1.03 12.37
N PHE A 37 -4.76 1.03 11.05
CA PHE A 37 -5.40 1.96 10.14
C PHE A 37 -5.41 1.36 8.73
N GLN A 38 -6.20 1.95 7.83
CA GLN A 38 -6.13 1.65 6.41
C GLN A 38 -5.79 2.92 5.63
N ALA A 39 -4.93 2.78 4.62
CA ALA A 39 -4.59 3.86 3.71
C ALA A 39 -5.31 3.62 2.39
N ILE A 40 -6.05 4.60 1.90
CA ILE A 40 -6.86 4.50 0.68
C ILE A 40 -6.58 5.70 -0.22
N GLU A 41 -6.37 5.46 -1.50
CA GLU A 41 -6.14 6.52 -2.48
C GLU A 41 -7.41 7.36 -2.67
N ASP A 42 -7.27 8.67 -2.53
CA ASP A 42 -8.32 9.67 -2.73
C ASP A 42 -8.55 9.92 -4.22
N LYS A 43 -9.09 8.91 -4.90
CA LYS A 43 -9.31 8.90 -6.34
C LYS A 43 -10.47 7.99 -6.71
N GLN A 44 -11.31 8.43 -7.64
CA GLN A 44 -12.44 7.65 -8.14
C GLN A 44 -13.34 7.10 -7.00
N SER A 45 -13.59 5.79 -6.99
CA SER A 45 -14.40 5.12 -5.96
C SER A 45 -13.82 5.24 -4.55
N GLY A 46 -12.51 5.45 -4.43
CA GLY A 46 -11.84 5.62 -3.15
C GLY A 46 -12.39 6.78 -2.33
N ILE A 47 -12.81 7.87 -2.98
CA ILE A 47 -13.35 9.07 -2.31
C ILE A 47 -14.57 8.71 -1.45
N GLY A 48 -15.55 8.02 -2.03
CA GLY A 48 -16.77 7.61 -1.34
C GLY A 48 -16.50 6.55 -0.26
N ILE A 49 -15.61 5.62 -0.53
CA ILE A 49 -15.21 4.58 0.43
C ILE A 49 -14.53 5.20 1.65
N ILE A 50 -13.60 6.13 1.44
CA ILE A 50 -12.92 6.86 2.53
C ILE A 50 -13.95 7.52 3.44
N GLN A 51 -14.87 8.28 2.86
CA GLN A 51 -15.90 8.98 3.63
C GLN A 51 -16.77 8.02 4.44
N LYS A 52 -17.22 6.94 3.83
CA LYS A 52 -18.04 5.92 4.48
C LYS A 52 -17.30 5.27 5.66
N LYS A 53 -16.06 4.85 5.46
CA LYS A 53 -15.26 4.18 6.50
C LYS A 53 -14.90 5.13 7.64
N LYS A 54 -14.62 6.40 7.35
CA LYS A 54 -14.44 7.42 8.39
C LYS A 54 -15.69 7.64 9.22
N ASN A 55 -16.86 7.68 8.57
CA ASN A 55 -18.14 7.81 9.26
C ASN A 55 -18.45 6.60 10.17
N GLU A 56 -17.93 5.42 9.84
CA GLU A 56 -18.01 4.22 10.67
C GLU A 56 -17.00 4.26 11.86
N GLY A 57 -16.21 5.31 11.97
CA GLY A 57 -15.22 5.47 13.05
C GLY A 57 -13.87 4.78 12.77
N ARG A 58 -13.65 4.31 11.55
CA ARG A 58 -12.40 3.62 11.19
C ARG A 58 -11.27 4.62 10.93
N PRO A 59 -10.06 4.38 11.44
CA PRO A 59 -8.90 5.19 11.12
C PRO A 59 -8.49 5.01 9.64
N ILE A 60 -8.74 6.01 8.83
CA ILE A 60 -8.40 6.03 7.41
C ILE A 60 -7.38 7.12 7.14
N LEU A 61 -6.28 6.75 6.49
CA LEU A 61 -5.30 7.67 5.94
C LEU A 61 -5.63 7.89 4.45
N GLU A 62 -5.91 9.12 4.09
CA GLU A 62 -6.13 9.48 2.69
C GLU A 62 -4.79 9.61 1.97
N LEU A 63 -4.65 8.89 0.86
CA LEU A 63 -3.47 8.94 0.01
C LEU A 63 -3.78 9.81 -1.20
N LYS A 64 -3.02 10.89 -1.36
CA LYS A 64 -3.12 11.76 -2.53
C LYS A 64 -1.94 11.51 -3.45
N ALA A 65 -2.22 11.22 -4.72
CA ALA A 65 -1.19 11.08 -5.73
C ALA A 65 -0.48 12.43 -5.94
N LYS A 66 0.81 12.48 -5.65
CA LYS A 66 1.67 13.65 -5.88
C LYS A 66 2.85 13.23 -6.75
N GLY A 67 3.19 14.09 -7.71
CA GLY A 67 4.27 13.80 -8.65
C GLY A 67 3.96 12.65 -9.59
N ASP A 68 4.97 12.23 -10.32
CA ASP A 68 4.85 11.07 -11.18
C ASP A 68 5.07 9.76 -10.42
N LYS A 69 4.86 8.63 -11.10
CA LYS A 69 4.97 7.31 -10.48
C LYS A 69 6.38 6.98 -9.99
N ILE A 70 7.41 7.52 -10.63
CA ILE A 70 8.81 7.32 -10.23
C ILE A 70 9.10 8.09 -8.94
N GLU A 71 8.64 9.33 -8.84
CA GLU A 71 8.75 10.12 -7.60
C GLU A 71 8.06 9.42 -6.43
N ARG A 72 6.85 8.92 -6.65
CA ARG A 72 6.12 8.17 -5.62
C ARG A 72 6.86 6.91 -5.17
N ALA A 73 7.54 6.23 -6.09
CA ALA A 73 8.27 4.99 -5.80
C ALA A 73 9.59 5.21 -5.05
N THR A 74 10.10 6.44 -4.98
CA THR A 74 11.45 6.71 -4.46
C THR A 74 11.67 6.14 -3.06
N ALA A 75 10.74 6.34 -2.13
CA ALA A 75 10.86 5.81 -0.77
C ALA A 75 10.97 4.28 -0.76
N SER A 76 10.10 3.59 -1.51
CA SER A 76 10.13 2.13 -1.61
C SER A 76 11.38 1.60 -2.29
N ILE A 77 11.87 2.29 -3.31
CA ILE A 77 13.15 1.95 -3.96
C ILE A 77 14.28 1.96 -2.93
N LEU A 78 14.31 2.95 -2.05
CA LEU A 78 15.32 3.01 -0.98
C LEU A 78 15.18 1.87 0.02
N PHE A 79 13.95 1.48 0.38
CA PHE A 79 13.71 0.30 1.21
C PHE A 79 14.27 -0.97 0.57
N TYR A 80 14.01 -1.18 -0.73
CA TYR A 80 14.54 -2.33 -1.46
C TYR A 80 16.08 -2.28 -1.57
N ALA A 81 16.64 -1.12 -1.90
CA ALA A 81 18.08 -0.95 -2.03
C ALA A 81 18.84 -1.24 -0.72
N ASN A 82 18.20 -0.96 0.40
CA ASN A 82 18.76 -1.23 1.73
C ASN A 82 18.36 -2.61 2.30
N MET A 83 17.77 -3.47 1.49
CA MET A 83 17.34 -4.83 1.89
C MET A 83 16.35 -4.81 3.07
N LYS A 84 15.46 -3.82 3.09
CA LYS A 84 14.48 -3.61 4.18
C LYS A 84 13.05 -3.97 3.78
N VAL A 85 12.89 -4.80 2.76
CA VAL A 85 11.58 -5.30 2.32
C VAL A 85 11.59 -6.82 2.34
N TYR A 86 10.58 -7.39 2.97
CA TYR A 86 10.41 -8.85 3.06
C TYR A 86 9.12 -9.26 2.36
N HIS A 87 9.22 -10.26 1.50
CA HIS A 87 8.11 -10.88 0.83
C HIS A 87 7.79 -12.24 1.46
N LEU A 88 6.52 -12.59 1.54
CA LEU A 88 6.11 -13.90 2.06
C LEU A 88 6.41 -14.99 1.04
N LYS A 89 7.37 -15.86 1.36
CA LYS A 89 7.78 -16.98 0.50
C LYS A 89 6.62 -17.95 0.29
N GLY A 90 6.39 -18.34 -0.97
CA GLY A 90 5.36 -19.30 -1.34
C GLY A 90 3.95 -18.72 -1.41
N ALA A 91 3.75 -17.41 -1.24
CA ALA A 91 2.45 -16.80 -1.40
C ALA A 91 2.00 -16.81 -2.87
N GLU A 92 0.71 -17.05 -3.11
CA GLU A 92 0.15 -17.09 -4.46
C GLU A 92 0.28 -15.79 -5.23
N TRP A 93 0.24 -14.66 -4.52
CA TRP A 93 0.36 -13.31 -5.10
C TRP A 93 1.80 -12.89 -5.39
N LEU A 94 2.80 -13.62 -4.90
CA LEU A 94 4.21 -13.22 -4.95
C LEU A 94 4.73 -13.06 -6.39
N GLY A 95 4.41 -13.99 -7.27
CA GLY A 95 4.84 -13.94 -8.67
C GLY A 95 4.35 -12.70 -9.39
N ASN A 96 3.09 -12.30 -9.20
CA ASN A 96 2.53 -11.10 -9.80
C ASN A 96 3.19 -9.82 -9.24
N LEU A 97 3.40 -9.76 -7.94
CA LEU A 97 4.10 -8.64 -7.30
C LEU A 97 5.52 -8.48 -7.87
N GLU A 98 6.29 -9.55 -7.88
CA GLU A 98 7.68 -9.51 -8.35
C GLU A 98 7.78 -9.16 -9.83
N THR A 99 6.88 -9.68 -10.67
CA THR A 99 6.81 -9.34 -12.09
C THR A 99 6.58 -7.85 -12.29
N GLN A 100 5.60 -7.27 -11.60
CA GLN A 100 5.31 -5.84 -11.71
C GLN A 100 6.48 -4.98 -11.22
N LEU A 101 7.13 -5.37 -10.13
CA LEU A 101 8.31 -4.67 -9.62
C LEU A 101 9.48 -4.69 -10.61
N LEU A 102 9.74 -5.84 -11.24
CA LEU A 102 10.83 -5.97 -12.21
C LEU A 102 10.58 -5.22 -13.52
N GLU A 103 9.32 -5.12 -13.95
CA GLU A 103 8.93 -4.39 -15.16
C GLU A 103 8.80 -2.88 -14.96
N PHE A 104 8.70 -2.42 -13.73
CA PHE A 104 8.56 -1.00 -13.41
C PHE A 104 9.79 -0.20 -13.89
N PRO A 105 9.63 1.00 -14.49
CA PRO A 105 8.38 1.75 -14.69
C PRO A 105 7.68 1.48 -16.03
N ASN A 106 8.15 0.55 -16.85
CA ASN A 106 7.71 0.35 -18.23
C ASN A 106 6.67 -0.77 -18.42
N GLY A 107 6.29 -1.45 -17.35
CA GLY A 107 5.29 -2.50 -17.39
C GLY A 107 3.88 -2.00 -17.73
N LYS A 108 3.04 -2.88 -18.29
CA LYS A 108 1.65 -2.57 -18.61
C LYS A 108 0.78 -2.35 -17.35
N HIS A 109 1.15 -3.00 -16.25
CA HIS A 109 0.42 -2.98 -14.98
C HIS A 109 1.39 -2.60 -13.88
N ASP A 110 1.09 -1.51 -13.19
CA ASP A 110 1.89 -1.00 -12.08
C ASP A 110 1.05 -0.67 -10.82
N ASP A 111 -0.20 -1.14 -10.77
CA ASP A 111 -1.10 -0.89 -9.63
C ASP A 111 -0.55 -1.42 -8.31
N VAL A 112 0.07 -2.60 -8.34
CA VAL A 112 0.70 -3.21 -7.16
C VAL A 112 1.96 -2.41 -6.77
N VAL A 113 2.73 -1.96 -7.75
CA VAL A 113 3.91 -1.10 -7.49
C VAL A 113 3.48 0.23 -6.87
N ASP A 114 2.41 0.83 -7.34
CA ASP A 114 1.85 2.06 -6.74
C ASP A 114 1.47 1.82 -5.27
N THR A 115 0.85 0.69 -4.96
CA THR A 115 0.50 0.34 -3.57
C THR A 115 1.74 0.21 -2.70
N VAL A 116 2.78 -0.48 -3.17
CA VAL A 116 4.07 -0.59 -2.46
C VAL A 116 4.72 0.79 -2.31
N SER A 117 4.62 1.64 -3.33
CA SER A 117 5.13 3.02 -3.28
C SER A 117 4.47 3.82 -2.17
N TYR A 118 3.15 3.77 -2.06
CA TYR A 118 2.42 4.41 -0.97
C TYR A 118 2.82 3.83 0.39
N ALA A 119 3.01 2.53 0.51
CA ALA A 119 3.47 1.91 1.75
C ALA A 119 4.82 2.47 2.18
N GLY A 120 5.77 2.59 1.28
CA GLY A 120 7.08 3.20 1.55
C GLY A 120 6.97 4.64 2.04
N MET A 121 6.13 5.44 1.39
CA MET A 121 5.88 6.84 1.79
C MET A 121 5.26 6.94 3.19
N VAL A 122 4.30 6.08 3.51
CA VAL A 122 3.66 6.05 4.84
C VAL A 122 4.65 5.70 5.93
N ILE A 123 5.49 4.69 5.71
CA ILE A 123 6.51 4.28 6.69
C ILE A 123 7.55 5.39 6.88
N GLU A 124 8.02 6.00 5.80
CA GLU A 124 8.98 7.11 5.84
C GLU A 124 8.43 8.31 6.62
N ASN A 125 7.19 8.70 6.38
CA ASN A 125 6.55 9.82 7.07
C ASN A 125 6.38 9.54 8.57
N LYS A 126 6.04 8.31 8.96
CA LYS A 126 5.99 7.92 10.39
C LYS A 126 7.35 8.09 11.05
N ASN A 127 8.40 7.64 10.38
CA ASN A 127 9.77 7.76 10.89
C ASN A 127 10.19 9.23 11.02
N SER A 128 9.81 10.08 10.08
CA SER A 128 10.08 11.53 10.14
C SER A 128 9.37 12.20 11.30
N ILE A 129 8.15 11.82 11.63
CA ILE A 129 7.40 12.35 12.78
C ILE A 129 8.06 11.94 14.08
N VAL A 130 8.51 10.68 14.20
CA VAL A 130 9.18 10.16 15.41
C VAL A 130 10.57 10.75 15.58
N SER A 131 11.33 10.93 14.50
CA SER A 131 12.69 11.49 14.54
C SER A 131 12.76 13.01 14.56
N GLY A 132 11.69 13.71 14.25
CA GLY A 132 11.57 15.17 14.27
C GLY A 132 11.23 15.78 15.62
N VAL A 133 11.25 14.98 16.65
CA VAL A 133 10.95 15.41 18.02
C VAL A 133 12.21 15.88 18.74
#